data_aef5dd809a6d025a5c9a4ae55c9e9bfc
#
_entry.id   aef5dd809a6d025a5c9a4ae55c9e9bfc
#
_cell.length_a   1.000
_cell.length_b   1.000
_cell.length_c   1.000
_cell.angle_alpha   90.00
_cell.angle_beta   90.00
_cell.angle_gamma   90.00
#
_symmetry.space_group_name_H-M   'P 1'
#
loop_
_entity.id
_entity.type
_entity.pdbx_description
1 polymer ?
#
loop_
_entity_poly.entity_id
_entity_poly.type
_entity_poly.pdbx_seq_one_letter_code
_entity_poly.pdbx_strand_id
1 'polypeptide(L)'
;MFKPPPLETQALARNLITDVARVRVGHADDPKLGSGATVVLFEQPAVAAVDVRGGGPGTRESALLDPAMTVERIDAITLSGGSAFGLDAASGTQAWLREHGRGFQIRDALVPIVPAAVLFDLLNGGDKNWGLYPPYRELGYAATAVAVLDFSLGSAGQIGNLPIGKTEPFRAPQNLRIPETGFL
;
A
#
# COMPACT_ATOMS: atom_id res chain seq x y z
N MET A 1 -2.48 35.01 21.24
CA MET A 1 -2.96 34.48 19.95
C MET A 1 -1.72 34.03 19.15
N PHE A 2 -1.45 32.75 19.09
CA PHE A 2 -0.25 32.19 18.40
C PHE A 2 -0.52 32.24 16.89
N LYS A 3 0.24 33.06 16.16
CA LYS A 3 0.20 33.08 14.69
C LYS A 3 1.33 32.15 14.22
N PRO A 4 1.01 30.99 13.61
CA PRO A 4 2.05 30.13 13.09
C PRO A 4 2.85 30.87 12.00
N PRO A 5 4.16 30.62 11.89
CA PRO A 5 4.95 31.19 10.80
C PRO A 5 4.36 30.78 9.46
N PRO A 6 4.48 31.63 8.42
CA PRO A 6 4.03 31.26 7.08
C PRO A 6 4.79 30.00 6.65
N LEU A 7 4.05 29.01 6.18
CA LEU A 7 4.64 27.86 5.48
C LEU A 7 5.34 28.42 4.25
N GLU A 8 6.67 28.46 4.27
CA GLU A 8 7.45 28.67 3.05
C GLU A 8 7.16 27.47 2.15
N THR A 9 6.29 27.68 1.19
CA THR A 9 6.12 26.75 0.05
C THR A 9 7.36 26.87 -0.83
N GLN A 10 8.46 26.22 -0.44
CA GLN A 10 9.48 25.88 -1.40
C GLN A 10 8.78 25.00 -2.44
N ALA A 11 8.83 25.42 -3.70
CA ALA A 11 8.39 24.61 -4.81
C ALA A 11 9.12 23.26 -4.70
N LEU A 12 8.38 22.19 -4.41
CA LEU A 12 8.93 20.86 -4.22
C LEU A 12 9.57 20.45 -5.55
N ALA A 13 10.84 20.05 -5.52
CA ALA A 13 11.68 19.92 -6.73
C ALA A 13 11.13 18.90 -7.74
N ARG A 14 10.35 17.90 -7.29
CA ARG A 14 9.82 16.80 -8.11
C ARG A 14 8.30 16.82 -8.23
N ASN A 15 7.60 17.45 -7.30
CA ASN A 15 6.15 17.36 -7.11
C ASN A 15 5.69 15.91 -6.90
N LEU A 16 6.47 15.15 -6.13
CA LEU A 16 6.24 13.76 -5.77
C LEU A 16 6.14 13.63 -4.24
N ILE A 17 5.55 12.54 -3.75
CA ILE A 17 5.51 12.23 -2.30
C ILE A 17 6.93 12.12 -1.70
N THR A 18 7.91 11.78 -2.51
CA THR A 18 9.32 11.68 -2.15
C THR A 18 10.02 13.04 -1.96
N ASP A 19 9.35 14.15 -2.21
CA ASP A 19 9.80 15.47 -1.78
C ASP A 19 9.70 15.62 -0.25
N VAL A 20 8.88 14.79 0.40
CA VAL A 20 8.91 14.62 1.85
C VAL A 20 10.18 13.86 2.22
N ALA A 21 11.03 14.48 3.04
CA ALA A 21 12.30 13.88 3.46
C ALA A 21 12.09 12.48 4.05
N ARG A 22 12.98 11.55 3.69
CA ARG A 22 13.00 10.17 4.18
C ARG A 22 11.87 9.27 3.69
N VAL A 23 11.16 9.68 2.66
CA VAL A 23 10.18 8.85 1.95
C VAL A 23 10.80 8.37 0.64
N ARG A 24 10.71 7.08 0.37
CA ARG A 24 11.06 6.44 -0.90
C ARG A 24 9.86 5.66 -1.42
N VAL A 25 9.77 5.53 -2.72
CA VAL A 25 8.72 4.74 -3.36
C VAL A 25 9.33 3.74 -4.33
N GLY A 26 8.84 2.52 -4.28
CA GLY A 26 9.19 1.48 -5.23
C GLY A 26 7.96 0.80 -5.79
N HIS A 27 8.07 0.37 -7.03
CA HIS A 27 7.03 -0.36 -7.74
C HIS A 27 7.57 -1.67 -8.28
N ALA A 28 6.74 -2.69 -8.25
CA ALA A 28 6.95 -3.91 -9.01
C ALA A 28 5.62 -4.33 -9.64
N ASP A 29 5.65 -4.61 -10.92
CA ASP A 29 4.51 -5.06 -11.69
C ASP A 29 4.83 -6.34 -12.45
N ASP A 30 3.81 -7.13 -12.70
CA ASP A 30 3.85 -8.28 -13.58
C ASP A 30 2.87 -8.04 -14.74
N PRO A 31 3.39 -7.72 -15.94
CA PRO A 31 2.55 -7.49 -17.12
C PRO A 31 1.72 -8.71 -17.52
N LYS A 32 2.22 -9.93 -17.27
CA LYS A 32 1.48 -11.16 -17.55
C LYS A 32 0.30 -11.31 -16.60
N LEU A 33 0.53 -11.03 -15.33
CA LEU A 33 -0.51 -10.98 -14.30
C LEU A 33 -1.49 -9.81 -14.52
N GLY A 34 -1.04 -8.70 -15.11
CA GLY A 34 -1.79 -7.45 -15.20
C GLY A 34 -2.06 -6.84 -13.82
N SER A 35 -1.10 -6.92 -12.92
CA SER A 35 -1.20 -6.46 -11.53
C SER A 35 0.17 -6.09 -10.98
N GLY A 36 0.23 -5.48 -9.80
CA GLY A 36 1.48 -5.06 -9.20
C GLY A 36 1.36 -4.63 -7.74
N ALA A 37 2.48 -4.21 -7.18
CA ALA A 37 2.57 -3.66 -5.85
C ALA A 37 3.38 -2.35 -5.84
N THR A 38 3.00 -1.45 -4.96
CA THR A 38 3.69 -0.19 -4.67
C THR A 38 4.02 -0.17 -3.19
N VAL A 39 5.25 0.20 -2.86
CA VAL A 39 5.69 0.35 -1.47
C VAL A 39 6.12 1.79 -1.23
N VAL A 40 5.54 2.42 -0.22
CA VAL A 40 6.04 3.66 0.36
C VAL A 40 6.92 3.27 1.54
N LEU A 41 8.22 3.41 1.38
CA LEU A 41 9.24 3.01 2.34
C LEU A 41 9.72 4.23 3.12
N PHE A 42 9.69 4.16 4.44
CA PHE A 42 10.21 5.21 5.30
C PHE A 42 11.65 4.89 5.72
N GLU A 43 12.60 5.79 5.50
CA GLU A 43 14.00 5.59 5.94
C GLU A 43 14.13 5.48 7.48
N GLN A 44 13.19 6.09 8.18
CA GLN A 44 13.00 5.95 9.63
C GLN A 44 11.51 5.68 9.91
N PRO A 45 11.18 4.87 10.92
CA PRO A 45 9.79 4.58 11.25
C PRO A 45 8.97 5.86 11.45
N ALA A 46 7.78 5.92 10.83
CA ALA A 46 6.90 7.07 10.82
C ALA A 46 5.61 6.81 11.60
N VAL A 47 5.05 7.87 12.19
CA VAL A 47 3.68 7.83 12.71
C VAL A 47 2.72 7.81 11.54
N ALA A 48 1.71 6.95 11.59
CA ALA A 48 0.69 6.85 10.56
C ALA A 48 -0.71 6.80 11.16
N ALA A 49 -1.68 7.15 10.34
CA ALA A 49 -3.10 7.05 10.66
C ALA A 49 -3.85 6.52 9.44
N VAL A 50 -5.02 5.96 9.67
CA VAL A 50 -5.89 5.43 8.61
C VAL A 50 -7.33 5.80 8.88
N ASP A 51 -8.06 6.03 7.81
CA ASP A 51 -9.52 6.12 7.81
C ASP A 51 -10.07 5.11 6.82
N VAL A 52 -10.74 4.08 7.32
CA VAL A 52 -11.25 2.97 6.52
C VAL A 52 -12.73 3.16 6.29
N ARG A 53 -13.14 3.34 5.03
CA ARG A 53 -14.53 3.56 4.63
C ARG A 53 -14.95 2.61 3.54
N GLY A 54 -16.27 2.38 3.45
CA GLY A 54 -16.89 1.51 2.46
C GLY A 54 -17.04 0.06 2.92
N GLY A 55 -17.71 -0.75 2.13
CA GLY A 55 -18.13 -2.10 2.49
C GLY A 55 -17.09 -3.22 2.23
N GLY A 56 -15.95 -2.89 1.60
CA GLY A 56 -14.92 -3.88 1.25
C GLY A 56 -13.52 -3.29 1.40
N PRO A 57 -13.05 -3.03 2.63
CA PRO A 57 -11.85 -2.21 2.87
C PRO A 57 -10.54 -2.82 2.34
N GLY A 58 -10.40 -4.15 2.33
CA GLY A 58 -9.19 -4.80 1.82
C GLY A 58 -7.91 -4.26 2.46
N THR A 59 -7.80 -4.29 3.79
CA THR A 59 -6.67 -3.74 4.54
C THR A 59 -6.00 -4.78 5.43
N ARG A 60 -4.74 -4.53 5.78
CA ARG A 60 -3.94 -5.31 6.73
C ARG A 60 -3.30 -4.38 7.75
N GLU A 61 -3.25 -4.77 9.03
CA GLU A 61 -2.66 -4.04 10.15
C GLU A 61 -3.24 -2.62 10.35
N SER A 62 -4.43 -2.33 9.82
CA SER A 62 -5.08 -1.03 9.96
C SER A 62 -5.49 -0.73 11.41
N ALA A 63 -5.88 -1.74 12.18
CA ALA A 63 -6.22 -1.56 13.60
C ALA A 63 -5.02 -1.10 14.45
N LEU A 64 -3.79 -1.45 14.05
CA LEU A 64 -2.57 -1.04 14.74
C LEU A 64 -2.34 0.48 14.67
N LEU A 65 -2.96 1.16 13.71
CA LEU A 65 -2.80 2.61 13.50
C LEU A 65 -3.70 3.46 14.44
N ASP A 66 -4.48 2.82 15.30
CA ASP A 66 -5.21 3.54 16.34
C ASP A 66 -4.22 4.11 17.37
N PRO A 67 -4.35 5.39 17.76
CA PRO A 67 -3.46 6.04 18.72
C PRO A 67 -3.35 5.36 20.08
N ALA A 68 -4.32 4.51 20.45
CA ALA A 68 -4.31 3.75 21.69
C ALA A 68 -3.46 2.46 21.63
N MET A 69 -2.92 2.12 20.45
CA MET A 69 -2.13 0.90 20.29
C MET A 69 -0.69 1.07 20.75
N THR A 70 -0.06 -0.06 21.11
CA THR A 70 1.30 -0.08 21.68
C THR A 70 2.38 0.33 20.67
N VAL A 71 2.17 0.02 19.39
CA VAL A 71 3.15 0.30 18.34
C VAL A 71 2.81 1.63 17.68
N GLU A 72 3.63 2.63 17.92
CA GLU A 72 3.36 4.02 17.51
C GLU A 72 3.83 4.33 16.08
N ARG A 73 4.66 3.48 15.48
CA ARG A 73 5.35 3.77 14.23
C ARG A 73 5.35 2.58 13.29
N ILE A 74 5.36 2.88 12.00
CA ILE A 74 5.41 1.90 10.92
C ILE A 74 6.68 2.06 10.07
N ASP A 75 7.11 1.00 9.41
CA ASP A 75 8.32 0.97 8.57
C ASP A 75 8.03 1.26 7.10
N ALA A 76 6.85 0.86 6.61
CA ALA A 76 6.42 1.05 5.24
C ALA A 76 4.89 0.95 5.12
N ILE A 77 4.35 1.40 3.99
CA ILE A 77 2.97 1.13 3.56
C ILE A 77 3.03 0.38 2.24
N THR A 78 2.25 -0.69 2.12
CA THR A 78 2.14 -1.46 0.87
C THR A 78 0.75 -1.27 0.26
N LEU A 79 0.72 -0.93 -1.03
CA LEU A 79 -0.48 -0.84 -1.83
C LEU A 79 -0.39 -1.86 -2.96
N SER A 80 -1.41 -2.68 -3.17
CA SER A 80 -1.32 -3.78 -4.13
C SER A 80 -2.63 -3.99 -4.89
N GLY A 81 -2.52 -4.55 -6.08
CA GLY A 81 -3.64 -5.22 -6.73
C GLY A 81 -3.97 -6.56 -6.07
N GLY A 82 -4.76 -7.39 -6.72
CA GLY A 82 -5.03 -8.76 -6.29
C GLY A 82 -6.12 -8.93 -5.24
N SER A 83 -6.84 -7.87 -4.89
CA SER A 83 -7.86 -7.96 -3.84
C SER A 83 -7.26 -8.55 -2.55
N ALA A 84 -7.98 -9.39 -1.82
CA ALA A 84 -7.48 -10.00 -0.59
C ALA A 84 -6.15 -10.76 -0.75
N PHE A 85 -5.89 -11.36 -1.92
CA PHE A 85 -4.61 -12.03 -2.20
C PHE A 85 -3.43 -11.05 -2.22
N GLY A 86 -3.66 -9.82 -2.64
CA GLY A 86 -2.64 -8.77 -2.68
C GLY A 86 -2.15 -8.31 -1.32
N LEU A 87 -2.88 -8.60 -0.23
CA LEU A 87 -2.43 -8.32 1.14
C LEU A 87 -1.10 -9.04 1.47
N ASP A 88 -0.77 -10.10 0.74
CA ASP A 88 0.51 -10.80 0.92
C ASP A 88 1.73 -9.99 0.43
N ALA A 89 1.53 -8.95 -0.37
CA ALA A 89 2.60 -8.05 -0.76
C ALA A 89 3.28 -7.40 0.47
N ALA A 90 2.53 -7.10 1.51
CA ALA A 90 3.09 -6.60 2.77
C ALA A 90 4.02 -7.62 3.45
N SER A 91 3.78 -8.92 3.29
CA SER A 91 4.68 -9.96 3.79
C SER A 91 6.03 -9.95 3.07
N GLY A 92 6.02 -9.65 1.77
CA GLY A 92 7.26 -9.45 0.99
C GLY A 92 8.04 -8.23 1.45
N THR A 93 7.37 -7.12 1.67
CA THR A 93 7.97 -5.90 2.25
C THR A 93 8.54 -6.17 3.64
N GLN A 94 7.82 -6.91 4.50
CA GLN A 94 8.31 -7.32 5.82
C GLN A 94 9.58 -8.19 5.72
N ALA A 95 9.62 -9.12 4.77
CA ALA A 95 10.79 -9.99 4.55
C ALA A 95 12.02 -9.14 4.20
N TRP A 96 11.88 -8.21 3.27
CA TRP A 96 12.96 -7.29 2.89
C TRP A 96 13.44 -6.44 4.07
N LEU A 97 12.51 -5.82 4.80
CA LEU A 97 12.84 -4.98 5.97
C LEU A 97 13.59 -5.78 7.04
N ARG A 98 13.14 -7.00 7.35
CA ARG A 98 13.79 -7.88 8.31
C ARG A 98 15.21 -8.26 7.89
N GLU A 99 15.40 -8.58 6.61
CA GLU A 99 16.73 -8.90 6.04
C GLU A 99 17.69 -7.71 6.20
N HIS A 100 17.16 -6.49 6.15
CA HIS A 100 17.93 -5.25 6.32
C HIS A 100 17.96 -4.74 7.77
N GLY A 101 17.62 -5.58 8.75
CA GLY A 101 17.70 -5.25 10.17
C GLY A 101 16.72 -4.15 10.60
N ARG A 102 15.56 -4.04 9.95
CA ARG A 102 14.57 -3.00 10.22
C ARG A 102 13.28 -3.59 10.78
N GLY A 103 12.65 -2.86 11.71
CA GLY A 103 11.39 -3.24 12.34
C GLY A 103 11.30 -2.82 13.78
N PHE A 104 10.17 -3.07 14.40
CA PHE A 104 9.92 -2.86 15.81
C PHE A 104 10.65 -3.93 16.65
N GLN A 105 11.49 -3.48 17.56
CA GLN A 105 12.32 -4.37 18.40
C GLN A 105 11.52 -4.87 19.61
N ILE A 106 11.41 -6.18 19.76
CA ILE A 106 10.86 -6.85 20.94
C ILE A 106 11.91 -7.84 21.46
N ARG A 107 12.67 -7.46 22.48
CA ARG A 107 13.83 -8.24 22.95
C ARG A 107 14.77 -8.55 21.79
N ASP A 108 14.97 -9.83 21.48
CA ASP A 108 15.85 -10.29 20.39
C ASP A 108 15.10 -10.42 19.04
N ALA A 109 13.79 -10.18 19.02
CA ALA A 109 12.98 -10.25 17.81
C ALA A 109 12.83 -8.88 17.16
N LEU A 110 12.89 -8.86 15.84
CA LEU A 110 12.67 -7.69 15.01
C LEU A 110 11.44 -7.94 14.12
N VAL A 111 10.41 -7.13 14.29
CA VAL A 111 9.12 -7.27 13.62
C VAL A 111 8.84 -6.02 12.79
N PRO A 112 9.02 -6.06 11.46
CA PRO A 112 8.64 -4.93 10.60
C PRO A 112 7.14 -4.68 10.61
N ILE A 113 6.74 -3.43 10.75
CA ILE A 113 5.34 -3.02 10.78
C ILE A 113 4.97 -2.42 9.43
N VAL A 114 4.11 -3.13 8.69
CA VAL A 114 3.76 -2.80 7.30
C VAL A 114 2.25 -2.89 7.10
N PRO A 115 1.52 -1.81 7.37
CA PRO A 115 0.13 -1.71 6.96
C PRO A 115 -0.02 -1.80 5.46
N ALA A 116 -1.15 -2.36 5.01
CA ALA A 116 -1.42 -2.50 3.59
C ALA A 116 -2.88 -2.21 3.25
N ALA A 117 -3.08 -1.80 1.99
CA ALA A 117 -4.38 -1.72 1.36
C ALA A 117 -4.33 -2.29 -0.05
N VAL A 118 -5.45 -2.81 -0.52
CA VAL A 118 -5.54 -3.43 -1.84
C VAL A 118 -6.70 -2.86 -2.64
N LEU A 119 -6.59 -2.99 -3.95
CA LEU A 119 -7.70 -2.77 -4.87
C LEU A 119 -8.08 -4.08 -5.57
N PHE A 120 -9.30 -4.12 -6.11
CA PHE A 120 -9.80 -5.27 -6.84
C PHE A 120 -9.47 -5.13 -8.33
N ASP A 121 -8.52 -5.92 -8.80
CA ASP A 121 -8.11 -5.98 -10.21
C ASP A 121 -8.15 -7.40 -10.81
N LEU A 122 -8.84 -8.32 -10.16
CA LEU A 122 -8.88 -9.73 -10.58
C LEU A 122 -9.59 -9.93 -11.92
N LEU A 123 -10.40 -8.97 -12.36
CA LEU A 123 -11.18 -9.03 -13.61
C LEU A 123 -10.69 -8.04 -14.68
N ASN A 124 -9.53 -7.40 -14.48
CA ASN A 124 -8.99 -6.39 -15.39
C ASN A 124 -8.24 -6.96 -16.60
N GLY A 125 -8.26 -8.27 -16.79
CA GLY A 125 -7.41 -9.00 -17.73
C GLY A 125 -6.14 -9.53 -17.06
N GLY A 126 -5.18 -9.98 -17.87
CA GLY A 126 -4.00 -10.68 -17.39
C GLY A 126 -4.28 -12.12 -16.94
N ASP A 127 -3.22 -12.89 -16.74
CA ASP A 127 -3.29 -14.28 -16.32
C ASP A 127 -3.30 -14.36 -14.78
N LYS A 128 -4.48 -14.63 -14.22
CA LYS A 128 -4.67 -14.81 -12.76
C LYS A 128 -4.53 -16.27 -12.33
N ASN A 129 -4.11 -17.17 -13.23
CA ASN A 129 -3.93 -18.58 -12.93
C ASN A 129 -2.52 -18.86 -12.36
N TRP A 130 -2.22 -18.30 -11.22
CA TRP A 130 -0.89 -18.40 -10.56
C TRP A 130 -0.65 -19.70 -9.79
N GLY A 131 -1.60 -20.64 -9.76
CA GLY A 131 -1.47 -21.89 -9.02
C GLY A 131 -1.76 -21.75 -7.52
N LEU A 132 -0.91 -22.35 -6.66
CA LEU A 132 -1.17 -22.46 -5.23
C LEU A 132 -1.02 -21.12 -4.49
N TYR A 133 0.01 -20.36 -4.81
CA TYR A 133 0.31 -19.10 -4.14
C TYR A 133 0.29 -17.93 -5.13
N PRO A 134 -0.40 -16.83 -4.77
CA PRO A 134 -0.40 -15.62 -5.58
C PRO A 134 0.98 -14.93 -5.50
N PRO A 135 1.46 -14.28 -6.58
CA PRO A 135 2.82 -13.73 -6.64
C PRO A 135 3.01 -12.39 -5.94
N TYR A 136 2.06 -11.97 -5.13
CA TYR A 136 2.09 -10.62 -4.52
C TYR A 136 3.18 -10.47 -3.46
N ARG A 137 3.59 -11.55 -2.79
CA ARG A 137 4.70 -11.51 -1.83
C ARG A 137 6.00 -11.14 -2.53
N GLU A 138 6.30 -11.76 -3.65
CA GLU A 138 7.48 -11.49 -4.47
C GLU A 138 7.43 -10.07 -5.02
N LEU A 139 6.27 -9.61 -5.46
CA LEU A 139 6.07 -8.24 -5.94
C LEU A 139 6.30 -7.22 -4.81
N GLY A 140 5.81 -7.47 -3.61
CA GLY A 140 6.06 -6.60 -2.45
C GLY A 140 7.53 -6.51 -2.07
N TYR A 141 8.24 -7.66 -2.07
CA TYR A 141 9.68 -7.68 -1.84
C TYR A 141 10.44 -6.91 -2.93
N ALA A 142 10.15 -7.17 -4.20
CA ALA A 142 10.79 -6.50 -5.32
C ALA A 142 10.53 -4.98 -5.33
N ALA A 143 9.29 -4.55 -5.08
CA ALA A 143 8.95 -3.14 -4.97
C ALA A 143 9.74 -2.46 -3.85
N THR A 144 9.92 -3.12 -2.70
CA THR A 144 10.70 -2.57 -1.60
C THR A 144 12.17 -2.42 -1.96
N ALA A 145 12.74 -3.41 -2.64
CA ALA A 145 14.15 -3.44 -3.02
C ALA A 145 14.54 -2.33 -4.01
N VAL A 146 13.58 -1.85 -4.83
CA VAL A 146 13.81 -0.79 -5.82
C VAL A 146 13.32 0.59 -5.37
N ALA A 147 12.98 0.76 -4.09
CA ALA A 147 12.45 2.03 -3.58
C ALA A 147 13.48 3.17 -3.68
N VAL A 148 13.12 4.23 -4.40
CA VAL A 148 13.97 5.37 -4.74
C VAL A 148 13.25 6.71 -4.53
N LEU A 149 13.98 7.81 -4.69
CA LEU A 149 13.41 9.16 -4.63
C LEU A 149 12.73 9.56 -5.95
N ASP A 150 13.32 9.19 -7.08
CA ASP A 150 12.81 9.45 -8.43
C ASP A 150 12.13 8.18 -8.96
N PHE A 151 10.84 8.07 -8.76
CA PHE A 151 10.05 6.94 -9.22
C PHE A 151 9.08 7.35 -10.33
N SER A 152 8.75 6.43 -11.22
CA SER A 152 7.75 6.65 -12.27
C SER A 152 6.34 6.62 -11.70
N LEU A 153 5.48 7.53 -12.13
CA LEU A 153 4.06 7.50 -11.80
C LEU A 153 3.35 6.50 -12.71
N GLY A 154 3.01 5.35 -12.16
CA GLY A 154 2.17 4.36 -12.82
C GLY A 154 2.81 3.64 -14.00
N SER A 155 2.74 2.33 -13.99
CA SER A 155 2.91 1.46 -15.14
C SER A 155 1.78 0.43 -15.18
N ALA A 156 1.69 -0.36 -16.25
CA ALA A 156 0.65 -1.38 -16.39
C ALA A 156 0.63 -2.30 -15.16
N GLY A 157 -0.52 -2.49 -14.56
CA GLY A 157 -0.69 -3.35 -13.37
C GLY A 157 -0.43 -2.68 -12.03
N GLN A 158 -0.03 -1.43 -12.01
CA GLN A 158 0.10 -0.63 -10.79
C GLN A 158 -1.19 0.15 -10.49
N ILE A 159 -1.36 0.46 -9.21
CA ILE A 159 -2.46 1.34 -8.73
C ILE A 159 -2.54 2.67 -9.50
N GLY A 160 -1.43 3.13 -10.08
CA GLY A 160 -1.38 4.34 -10.90
C GLY A 160 -1.99 4.23 -12.31
N ASN A 161 -2.32 3.05 -12.78
CA ASN A 161 -2.94 2.84 -14.09
C ASN A 161 -4.46 2.64 -14.08
N LEU A 162 -5.12 2.84 -12.97
CA LEU A 162 -6.50 3.26 -13.03
C LEU A 162 -6.50 4.61 -13.77
N PRO A 163 -7.11 4.73 -14.95
CA PRO A 163 -7.18 6.00 -15.64
C PRO A 163 -7.92 6.98 -14.74
N ILE A 164 -7.15 7.84 -14.06
CA ILE A 164 -7.69 9.03 -13.42
C ILE A 164 -8.24 9.88 -14.57
N GLY A 165 -9.52 9.71 -14.87
CA GLY A 165 -10.17 10.43 -15.97
C GLY A 165 -11.17 9.64 -16.78
N LYS A 166 -11.24 8.32 -16.66
CA LYS A 166 -12.39 7.53 -17.12
C LYS A 166 -13.01 6.83 -15.92
N THR A 167 -13.61 7.61 -15.05
CA THR A 167 -14.61 7.09 -14.11
C THR A 167 -15.84 6.68 -14.91
N GLU A 168 -15.79 5.50 -15.51
CA GLU A 168 -17.03 4.74 -15.58
C GLU A 168 -17.39 4.55 -14.11
N PRO A 169 -18.55 5.06 -13.68
CA PRO A 169 -18.98 4.85 -12.31
C PRO A 169 -18.98 3.34 -12.09
N PHE A 170 -18.40 2.89 -10.96
CA PHE A 170 -18.47 1.50 -10.53
C PHE A 170 -19.96 1.12 -10.57
N ARG A 171 -20.39 0.49 -11.65
CA ARG A 171 -21.66 -0.16 -11.70
C ARG A 171 -21.52 -1.42 -10.89
N ALA A 172 -21.96 -1.37 -9.64
CA ALA A 172 -22.21 -2.60 -8.89
C ALA A 172 -22.97 -3.56 -9.82
N PRO A 173 -22.56 -4.83 -9.92
CA PRO A 173 -23.29 -5.81 -10.69
C PRO A 173 -24.78 -5.69 -10.33
N GLN A 174 -25.66 -5.55 -11.33
CA GLN A 174 -27.08 -5.32 -11.08
C GLN A 174 -27.75 -6.43 -10.25
N ASN A 175 -27.02 -7.48 -9.94
CA ASN A 175 -27.44 -8.66 -9.19
C ASN A 175 -26.93 -8.68 -7.74
N LEU A 176 -26.17 -7.66 -7.29
CA LEU A 176 -25.78 -7.57 -5.89
C LEU A 176 -26.99 -7.09 -5.08
N ARG A 177 -27.88 -7.99 -4.72
CA ARG A 177 -28.89 -7.75 -3.67
C ARG A 177 -28.14 -7.74 -2.35
N ILE A 178 -27.91 -6.58 -1.81
CA ILE A 178 -27.56 -6.44 -0.39
C ILE A 178 -28.85 -6.82 0.36
N PRO A 179 -28.87 -7.87 1.19
CA PRO A 179 -30.02 -8.15 2.02
C PRO A 179 -30.30 -6.94 2.91
N GLU A 180 -31.54 -6.46 2.94
CA GLU A 180 -32.00 -5.37 3.80
C GLU A 180 -32.03 -5.73 5.30
N THR A 181 -31.51 -6.89 5.68
CA THR A 181 -31.41 -7.29 7.08
C THR A 181 -30.16 -6.69 7.71
N GLY A 182 -30.44 -5.68 8.51
CA GLY A 182 -29.44 -4.98 9.31
C GLY A 182 -28.55 -5.93 10.11
N PHE A 183 -27.28 -5.60 10.12
CA PHE A 183 -26.36 -6.14 11.10
C PHE A 183 -26.73 -5.58 12.48
N LEU A 184 -27.02 -6.51 13.40
CA LEU A 184 -27.00 -6.25 14.83
C LEU A 184 -25.56 -6.10 15.30
#